data_56582600a0294d744a5bd5759db43bfb
#
_entry.id   56582600a0294d744a5bd5759db43bfb
#
_cell.length_a   1.000
_cell.length_b   1.000
_cell.length_c   1.000
_cell.angle_alpha   90.00
_cell.angle_beta   90.00
_cell.angle_gamma   90.00
#
_symmetry.space_group_name_H-M   'P 1'
#
loop_
_entity.id
_entity.type
_entity.pdbx_description
1 polymer ?
#
loop_
_entity_poly.entity_id
_entity_poly.type
_entity_poly.pdbx_seq_one_letter_code
_entity_poly.pdbx_strand_id
1 'polypeptide(L)'
;MVKIDRRLFLQGSAAAALTAAIPTTAVIAQPEVPKKKMIGIQVGAVSFVDEGTEKLLDDFQQEGINTLFLATFTYGRGIAGRQVPGQPLPDHGRHVYDTDTFCGGNYATIHPQYYKNTVFKGTRATEVGNFDMLEAVLPSAKKCGMKTICWFEDAFRNDLPNIDQLQEKELSGKNADTLCFNNPNYRNFLLGLVEDWSRSYDIDGIMWCSERQGAFAESLGASQEGGSPPYEVTCFCRYCEEKGRARGINLERARQGFLELAKYVDKGRQGHRPVDGYYVELWRLMLRYPELLAWEMLWTDSLRETYAAIYKHVKDVKPSLGVGWHISSTNSFNPIYRAEQDLAALAPVSDFIKIVMYNNCAGERMAGYIDSVHQTLYGDVPKQELLDFHYRVLDYKEKSLAEIPMKGFSADYVYRETKRSRAGLEGTKTQLWSGIDIDIPTDPGHSKCTPEGVKDAVLAAFHGDADGIILSRKYSEMKLANFRSARTALKELGLT
;
A
#
# COMPACT_ATOMS: atom_id res chain seq x y z
N MET A 1 8.70 -26.47 -47.04
CA MET A 1 7.30 -26.83 -46.76
C MET A 1 7.27 -28.29 -46.30
N VAL A 2 7.18 -28.52 -45.01
CA VAL A 2 7.02 -29.87 -44.45
C VAL A 2 5.65 -29.81 -43.74
N LYS A 3 4.71 -30.59 -44.25
CA LYS A 3 3.41 -30.84 -43.67
C LYS A 3 3.54 -31.78 -42.48
N ILE A 4 3.22 -31.33 -41.29
CA ILE A 4 3.10 -32.19 -40.11
C ILE A 4 1.67 -32.69 -40.04
N ASP A 5 1.55 -34.04 -40.17
CA ASP A 5 0.29 -34.80 -40.12
C ASP A 5 -0.19 -34.96 -38.67
N ARG A 6 -1.42 -34.56 -38.36
CA ARG A 6 -2.02 -34.52 -37.04
C ARG A 6 -2.73 -35.83 -36.61
N ARG A 7 -2.35 -37.02 -37.15
CA ARG A 7 -3.09 -38.26 -36.92
C ARG A 7 -2.23 -39.43 -36.44
N LEU A 8 -1.41 -39.26 -35.40
CA LEU A 8 -0.69 -40.39 -34.79
C LEU A 8 -0.48 -40.15 -33.28
N PHE A 9 -1.56 -40.14 -32.51
CA PHE A 9 -1.48 -40.24 -31.04
C PHE A 9 -2.75 -40.86 -30.44
N LEU A 10 -3.13 -42.05 -30.92
CA LEU A 10 -4.11 -42.92 -30.24
C LEU A 10 -3.95 -44.33 -30.76
N GLN A 11 -3.05 -45.11 -30.18
CA GLN A 11 -3.17 -46.60 -30.11
C GLN A 11 -2.09 -47.17 -29.21
N GLY A 12 -2.54 -47.82 -28.15
CA GLY A 12 -1.91 -49.03 -27.63
C GLY A 12 -1.08 -48.89 -26.39
N SER A 13 -1.63 -49.28 -25.24
CA SER A 13 -1.13 -50.52 -24.59
C SER A 13 -1.92 -50.79 -23.32
N ALA A 14 -2.73 -51.82 -23.33
CA ALA A 14 -3.24 -52.49 -22.14
C ALA A 14 -2.13 -53.33 -21.56
N ALA A 15 -1.67 -53.04 -20.35
CA ALA A 15 -0.84 -53.94 -19.54
C ALA A 15 -1.56 -54.24 -18.23
N ALA A 16 -1.83 -55.49 -18.02
CA ALA A 16 -2.44 -56.05 -16.81
C ALA A 16 -1.51 -55.81 -15.59
N ALA A 17 -2.00 -55.10 -14.58
CA ALA A 17 -1.34 -54.96 -13.31
C ALA A 17 -1.93 -55.95 -12.29
N LEU A 18 -1.12 -56.84 -11.81
CA LEU A 18 -1.39 -57.66 -10.62
C LEU A 18 -1.46 -56.70 -9.40
N THR A 19 -2.59 -56.69 -8.75
CA THR A 19 -2.80 -55.98 -7.47
C THR A 19 -2.25 -56.82 -6.33
N ALA A 20 -1.08 -56.44 -5.81
CA ALA A 20 -0.65 -56.82 -4.47
C ALA A 20 -1.28 -55.82 -3.48
N ALA A 21 -2.19 -56.29 -2.64
CA ALA A 21 -2.78 -55.48 -1.57
C ALA A 21 -1.72 -55.20 -0.49
N ILE A 22 -1.23 -53.97 -0.44
CA ILE A 22 -0.46 -53.47 0.69
C ILE A 22 -1.49 -52.92 1.70
N PRO A 23 -1.43 -53.30 2.99
CA PRO A 23 -2.32 -52.72 3.99
C PRO A 23 -1.97 -51.28 4.18
N THR A 24 -2.86 -50.40 3.74
CA THR A 24 -2.82 -48.97 4.01
C THR A 24 -3.07 -48.75 5.50
N THR A 25 -2.03 -48.60 6.30
CA THR A 25 -2.16 -47.96 7.61
C THR A 25 -2.71 -46.56 7.38
N ALA A 26 -3.96 -46.35 7.76
CA ALA A 26 -4.54 -45.02 7.81
C ALA A 26 -3.70 -44.17 8.75
N VAL A 27 -2.89 -43.28 8.19
CA VAL A 27 -2.26 -42.21 8.94
C VAL A 27 -3.42 -41.32 9.36
N ILE A 28 -3.82 -41.43 10.63
CA ILE A 28 -4.72 -40.47 11.26
C ILE A 28 -3.99 -39.14 11.17
N ALA A 29 -4.42 -38.29 10.25
CA ALA A 29 -3.96 -36.90 10.18
C ALA A 29 -4.20 -36.29 11.56
N GLN A 30 -3.14 -35.94 12.28
CA GLN A 30 -3.27 -35.15 13.49
C GLN A 30 -4.01 -33.87 13.08
N PRO A 31 -5.02 -33.40 13.86
CA PRO A 31 -5.68 -32.16 13.59
C PRO A 31 -4.60 -31.08 13.52
N GLU A 32 -4.47 -30.41 12.35
CA GLU A 32 -3.59 -29.26 12.24
C GLU A 32 -4.00 -28.26 13.32
N VAL A 33 -3.09 -27.95 14.23
CA VAL A 33 -3.27 -26.87 15.19
C VAL A 33 -3.53 -25.62 14.36
N PRO A 34 -4.68 -24.94 14.53
CA PRO A 34 -5.00 -23.78 13.73
C PRO A 34 -3.85 -22.79 13.84
N LYS A 35 -3.20 -22.46 12.73
CA LYS A 35 -2.14 -21.46 12.72
C LYS A 35 -2.73 -20.16 13.33
N LYS A 36 -2.15 -19.69 14.43
CA LYS A 36 -2.60 -18.47 15.09
C LYS A 36 -2.60 -17.33 14.07
N LYS A 37 -3.80 -16.80 13.75
CA LYS A 37 -3.95 -15.69 12.81
C LYS A 37 -3.25 -14.45 13.33
N MET A 38 -2.66 -13.66 12.43
CA MET A 38 -2.07 -12.37 12.78
C MET A 38 -3.18 -11.33 12.93
N ILE A 39 -3.24 -10.69 14.09
CA ILE A 39 -4.18 -9.60 14.39
C ILE A 39 -3.35 -8.39 14.76
N GLY A 40 -3.22 -7.47 13.82
CA GLY A 40 -2.35 -6.31 13.93
C GLY A 40 -3.11 -5.00 14.15
N ILE A 41 -2.42 -4.03 14.71
CA ILE A 41 -2.87 -2.63 14.81
C ILE A 41 -1.74 -1.69 14.41
N GLN A 42 -2.07 -0.64 13.66
CA GLN A 42 -1.13 0.45 13.37
C GLN A 42 -1.22 1.50 14.47
N VAL A 43 -0.07 1.85 15.05
CA VAL A 43 0.02 2.77 16.20
C VAL A 43 1.25 3.67 16.08
N GLY A 44 1.05 4.95 16.32
CA GLY A 44 2.10 5.97 16.28
C GLY A 44 2.65 6.31 17.68
N ALA A 45 3.78 6.98 17.72
CA ALA A 45 4.46 7.42 18.95
C ALA A 45 3.55 8.27 19.85
N VAL A 46 2.70 9.11 19.25
CA VAL A 46 1.76 9.98 19.99
C VAL A 46 0.84 9.20 20.92
N SER A 47 0.38 8.01 20.53
CA SER A 47 -0.50 7.19 21.35
C SER A 47 0.19 6.73 22.65
N PHE A 48 1.44 6.29 22.54
CA PHE A 48 2.23 5.87 23.72
C PHE A 48 2.55 7.03 24.65
N VAL A 49 2.82 8.21 24.10
CA VAL A 49 3.07 9.43 24.89
C VAL A 49 1.81 9.90 25.63
N ASP A 50 0.64 9.78 24.99
CA ASP A 50 -0.62 10.26 25.57
C ASP A 50 -1.19 9.33 26.65
N GLU A 51 -1.13 8.02 26.41
CA GLU A 51 -1.84 7.04 27.21
C GLU A 51 -0.93 6.11 28.01
N GLY A 52 0.35 6.09 27.72
CA GLY A 52 1.34 5.21 28.35
C GLY A 52 1.43 3.82 27.74
N THR A 53 2.65 3.30 27.66
CA THR A 53 2.95 2.04 26.97
C THR A 53 2.22 0.84 27.57
N GLU A 54 2.33 0.64 28.87
CA GLU A 54 1.75 -0.54 29.56
C GLU A 54 0.23 -0.59 29.38
N LYS A 55 -0.46 0.54 29.62
CA LYS A 55 -1.91 0.64 29.45
C LYS A 55 -2.35 0.28 28.04
N LEU A 56 -1.67 0.83 27.03
CA LEU A 56 -2.03 0.54 25.63
C LEU A 56 -1.83 -0.93 25.27
N LEU A 57 -0.74 -1.54 25.73
CA LEU A 57 -0.48 -2.95 25.46
C LEU A 57 -1.51 -3.86 26.14
N ASP A 58 -1.92 -3.54 27.37
CA ASP A 58 -2.99 -4.25 28.08
C ASP A 58 -4.32 -4.11 27.33
N ASP A 59 -4.69 -2.90 26.90
CA ASP A 59 -5.90 -2.65 26.12
C ASP A 59 -5.87 -3.43 24.79
N PHE A 60 -4.77 -3.41 24.08
CA PHE A 60 -4.62 -4.13 22.82
C PHE A 60 -4.69 -5.65 23.00
N GLN A 61 -4.05 -6.18 24.05
CA GLN A 61 -4.10 -7.60 24.35
C GLN A 61 -5.52 -8.05 24.70
N GLN A 62 -6.25 -7.24 25.47
CA GLN A 62 -7.66 -7.51 25.79
C GLN A 62 -8.53 -7.57 24.54
N GLU A 63 -8.22 -6.77 23.51
CA GLU A 63 -8.97 -6.75 22.26
C GLU A 63 -8.48 -7.80 21.24
N GLY A 64 -7.54 -8.69 21.64
CA GLY A 64 -7.07 -9.81 20.82
C GLY A 64 -5.94 -9.46 19.86
N ILE A 65 -5.38 -8.26 19.96
CA ILE A 65 -4.22 -7.84 19.16
C ILE A 65 -2.98 -8.66 19.58
N ASN A 66 -2.23 -9.15 18.61
CA ASN A 66 -1.01 -9.92 18.84
C ASN A 66 0.21 -9.38 18.08
N THR A 67 0.03 -8.32 17.30
CA THR A 67 1.09 -7.72 16.48
C THR A 67 0.92 -6.20 16.42
N LEU A 68 1.99 -5.47 16.73
CA LEU A 68 2.04 -4.02 16.66
C LEU A 68 2.74 -3.59 15.37
N PHE A 69 2.11 -2.74 14.58
CA PHE A 69 2.73 -2.02 13.47
C PHE A 69 3.07 -0.62 13.95
N LEU A 70 4.30 -0.48 14.43
CA LEU A 70 4.80 0.77 15.00
C LEU A 70 5.17 1.73 13.88
N ALA A 71 4.52 2.90 13.81
CA ALA A 71 4.82 3.96 12.86
C ALA A 71 6.19 4.59 13.19
N THR A 72 7.26 3.83 12.91
CA THR A 72 8.63 4.16 13.33
C THR A 72 9.21 5.32 12.52
N PHE A 73 8.80 5.45 11.26
CA PHE A 73 9.08 6.62 10.45
C PHE A 73 7.78 7.09 9.77
N THR A 74 7.39 8.33 10.01
CA THR A 74 6.23 8.93 9.36
C THR A 74 6.66 10.05 8.41
N TYR A 75 5.91 10.23 7.33
CA TYR A 75 6.27 11.20 6.30
C TYR A 75 5.61 12.57 6.47
N GLY A 76 4.62 12.70 7.32
CA GLY A 76 3.88 13.94 7.39
C GLY A 76 3.03 14.12 8.65
N ARG A 77 2.50 15.31 8.77
CA ARG A 77 1.73 15.77 9.95
C ARG A 77 0.51 14.89 10.23
N GLY A 78 -0.27 14.57 9.19
CA GLY A 78 -1.49 13.78 9.34
C GLY A 78 -1.28 12.36 9.86
N ILE A 79 -0.12 11.76 9.64
CA ILE A 79 0.23 10.43 10.17
C ILE A 79 0.95 10.52 11.52
N ALA A 80 1.76 11.57 11.73
CA ALA A 80 2.55 11.75 12.94
C ALA A 80 1.70 12.15 14.15
N GLY A 81 0.73 13.04 13.96
CA GLY A 81 -0.10 13.61 15.02
C GLY A 81 -1.31 12.76 15.42
N ARG A 82 -2.21 13.36 16.19
CA ARG A 82 -3.45 12.71 16.67
C ARG A 82 -4.51 12.69 15.59
N GLN A 83 -5.14 13.84 15.35
CA GLN A 83 -6.22 13.96 14.38
C GLN A 83 -6.09 15.26 13.59
N VAL A 84 -6.56 15.26 12.35
CA VAL A 84 -6.57 16.45 11.49
C VAL A 84 -7.76 17.37 11.81
N PRO A 85 -7.60 18.70 11.70
CA PRO A 85 -8.72 19.63 11.81
C PRO A 85 -9.85 19.29 10.84
N GLY A 86 -11.09 19.48 11.28
CA GLY A 86 -12.29 19.16 10.50
C GLY A 86 -12.78 17.71 10.64
N GLN A 87 -12.01 16.84 11.29
CA GLN A 87 -12.41 15.46 11.61
C GLN A 87 -12.81 15.37 13.10
N PRO A 88 -13.74 14.45 13.46
CA PRO A 88 -14.07 14.20 14.86
C PRO A 88 -12.84 13.75 15.65
N LEU A 89 -12.63 14.33 16.82
CA LEU A 89 -11.60 13.84 17.74
C LEU A 89 -11.93 12.42 18.23
N PRO A 90 -10.94 11.57 18.47
CA PRO A 90 -11.13 10.28 19.10
C PRO A 90 -11.62 10.44 20.54
N ASP A 91 -12.21 9.37 21.11
CA ASP A 91 -12.75 9.35 22.46
C ASP A 91 -11.74 8.86 23.52
N HIS A 92 -10.44 8.86 23.19
CA HIS A 92 -9.32 8.48 24.04
C HIS A 92 -8.07 9.33 23.74
N GLY A 93 -7.04 9.20 24.55
CA GLY A 93 -5.83 10.01 24.46
C GLY A 93 -6.09 11.48 24.76
N ARG A 94 -5.27 12.37 24.22
CA ARG A 94 -5.52 13.82 24.33
C ARG A 94 -6.45 14.27 23.23
N HIS A 95 -7.55 14.92 23.60
CA HIS A 95 -8.56 15.39 22.65
C HIS A 95 -8.16 16.75 22.03
N VAL A 96 -7.07 16.76 21.26
CA VAL A 96 -6.56 17.97 20.59
C VAL A 96 -6.17 17.66 19.13
N TYR A 97 -6.31 18.68 18.28
CA TYR A 97 -5.71 18.66 16.95
C TYR A 97 -4.26 19.13 17.04
N ASP A 98 -3.34 18.41 16.43
CA ASP A 98 -1.92 18.71 16.53
C ASP A 98 -1.11 18.47 15.25
N THR A 99 -1.79 18.28 14.11
CA THR A 99 -1.13 18.08 12.82
C THR A 99 -0.17 19.20 12.42
N ASP A 100 -0.40 20.43 12.91
CA ASP A 100 0.47 21.57 12.62
C ASP A 100 1.79 21.54 13.40
N THR A 101 1.86 20.76 14.48
CA THR A 101 3.04 20.63 15.34
C THR A 101 3.87 19.38 15.07
N PHE A 102 3.33 18.40 14.36
CA PHE A 102 3.97 17.13 14.04
C PHE A 102 4.48 17.11 12.59
N CYS A 103 5.81 17.15 12.43
CA CYS A 103 6.46 17.10 11.12
C CYS A 103 6.74 15.68 10.63
N GLY A 104 6.72 14.71 11.53
CA GLY A 104 7.12 13.33 11.23
C GLY A 104 8.64 13.13 11.25
N GLY A 105 9.07 11.96 10.81
CA GLY A 105 10.45 11.51 10.80
C GLY A 105 10.63 10.21 11.56
N ASN A 106 11.86 9.91 11.95
CA ASN A 106 12.22 8.71 12.70
C ASN A 106 11.92 8.88 14.20
N TYR A 107 11.07 8.05 14.76
CA TYR A 107 10.71 8.01 16.19
C TYR A 107 11.60 7.07 17.01
N ALA A 108 12.65 6.48 16.43
CA ALA A 108 13.67 5.72 17.09
C ALA A 108 15.01 6.49 17.10
N THR A 109 15.93 6.15 17.98
CA THR A 109 17.27 6.73 18.01
C THR A 109 18.02 6.43 16.72
N ILE A 110 18.70 7.44 16.18
CA ILE A 110 19.46 7.33 14.94
C ILE A 110 20.92 6.98 15.29
N HIS A 111 21.42 5.86 14.73
CA HIS A 111 22.80 5.43 14.87
C HIS A 111 23.60 5.81 13.62
N PRO A 112 24.46 6.86 13.67
CA PRO A 112 25.06 7.47 12.48
C PRO A 112 25.89 6.54 11.60
N GLN A 113 26.39 5.43 12.16
CA GLN A 113 27.20 4.46 11.43
C GLN A 113 26.46 3.79 10.26
N TYR A 114 25.12 3.72 10.28
CA TYR A 114 24.31 3.12 9.23
C TYR A 114 23.97 4.09 8.09
N TYR A 115 24.23 5.40 8.28
CA TYR A 115 23.87 6.46 7.31
C TYR A 115 25.09 7.11 6.65
N LYS A 116 26.24 6.40 6.59
CA LYS A 116 27.49 6.96 6.04
C LYS A 116 27.39 7.29 4.55
N ASN A 117 26.63 6.50 3.81
CA ASN A 117 26.52 6.56 2.34
C ASN A 117 25.36 7.40 1.83
N THR A 118 24.81 8.27 2.66
CA THR A 118 23.74 9.19 2.27
C THR A 118 23.99 10.59 2.82
N VAL A 119 23.55 11.59 2.08
CA VAL A 119 23.53 13.00 2.55
C VAL A 119 22.25 13.32 3.33
N PHE A 120 21.23 12.44 3.28
CA PHE A 120 19.96 12.62 3.97
C PHE A 120 20.11 12.22 5.44
N LYS A 121 20.22 13.24 6.30
CA LYS A 121 20.49 13.12 7.74
C LYS A 121 19.56 14.03 8.54
N GLY A 122 19.59 13.88 9.87
CA GLY A 122 18.78 14.72 10.76
C GLY A 122 17.29 14.40 10.72
N THR A 123 16.94 13.17 10.34
CA THR A 123 15.54 12.73 10.15
C THR A 123 14.79 12.39 11.44
N ARG A 124 15.38 12.66 12.62
CA ARG A 124 14.72 12.44 13.91
C ARG A 124 13.43 13.26 14.00
N ALA A 125 12.34 12.62 14.40
CA ALA A 125 11.11 13.31 14.77
C ALA A 125 11.31 14.02 16.12
N THR A 126 11.07 15.32 16.18
CA THR A 126 11.38 16.16 17.34
C THR A 126 10.19 16.47 18.24
N GLU A 127 8.99 16.27 17.76
CA GLU A 127 7.73 16.61 18.42
C GLU A 127 7.43 15.83 19.69
N VAL A 128 8.07 14.67 19.85
CA VAL A 128 7.98 13.84 21.07
C VAL A 128 9.24 13.92 21.96
N GLY A 129 10.10 14.92 21.70
CA GLY A 129 11.34 15.11 22.44
C GLY A 129 12.31 13.93 22.30
N ASN A 130 12.81 13.44 23.43
CA ASN A 130 13.75 12.32 23.47
C ASN A 130 13.05 10.94 23.50
N PHE A 131 11.73 10.87 23.38
CA PHE A 131 11.01 9.61 23.41
C PHE A 131 11.43 8.71 22.24
N ASP A 132 12.09 7.59 22.55
CA ASP A 132 12.38 6.53 21.59
C ASP A 132 11.25 5.49 21.65
N MET A 133 10.47 5.40 20.56
CA MET A 133 9.31 4.52 20.54
C MET A 133 9.70 3.04 20.64
N LEU A 134 10.81 2.65 20.00
CA LEU A 134 11.25 1.25 20.03
C LEU A 134 11.79 0.86 21.41
N GLU A 135 12.62 1.69 22.03
CA GLU A 135 13.11 1.43 23.39
C GLU A 135 11.96 1.37 24.42
N ALA A 136 10.97 2.24 24.26
CA ALA A 136 9.84 2.32 25.19
C ALA A 136 8.82 1.18 25.05
N VAL A 137 8.67 0.62 23.85
CA VAL A 137 7.58 -0.33 23.55
C VAL A 137 8.06 -1.78 23.53
N LEU A 138 9.22 -2.06 22.93
CA LEU A 138 9.67 -3.43 22.66
C LEU A 138 9.77 -4.33 23.90
N PRO A 139 10.33 -3.87 25.05
CA PRO A 139 10.43 -4.74 26.24
C PRO A 139 9.07 -5.22 26.74
N SER A 140 8.10 -4.31 26.80
CA SER A 140 6.74 -4.61 27.29
C SER A 140 5.92 -5.41 26.27
N ALA A 141 6.03 -5.11 24.97
CA ALA A 141 5.43 -5.89 23.92
C ALA A 141 5.90 -7.35 23.93
N LYS A 142 7.22 -7.56 24.10
CA LYS A 142 7.80 -8.90 24.22
C LYS A 142 7.30 -9.65 25.46
N LYS A 143 7.19 -8.96 26.60
CA LYS A 143 6.63 -9.52 27.83
C LYS A 143 5.18 -9.96 27.66
N CYS A 144 4.38 -9.21 26.91
CA CYS A 144 3.01 -9.55 26.54
C CYS A 144 2.90 -10.59 25.40
N GLY A 145 4.02 -11.04 24.83
CA GLY A 145 4.04 -12.00 23.70
C GLY A 145 3.51 -11.41 22.38
N MET A 146 3.53 -10.09 22.23
CA MET A 146 3.18 -9.40 21.00
C MET A 146 4.37 -9.29 20.07
N LYS A 147 4.14 -9.47 18.77
CA LYS A 147 5.12 -9.16 17.74
C LYS A 147 5.15 -7.67 17.44
N THR A 148 6.31 -7.20 16.99
CA THR A 148 6.55 -5.79 16.69
C THR A 148 7.14 -5.64 15.30
N ILE A 149 6.47 -4.87 14.45
CA ILE A 149 6.87 -4.59 13.07
C ILE A 149 7.08 -3.08 12.95
N CYS A 150 8.28 -2.68 12.56
CA CYS A 150 8.54 -1.29 12.20
C CYS A 150 7.85 -0.98 10.88
N TRP A 151 6.85 -0.11 10.94
CA TRP A 151 6.16 0.39 9.76
C TRP A 151 6.69 1.77 9.40
N PHE A 152 6.96 1.98 8.12
CA PHE A 152 7.33 3.28 7.60
C PHE A 152 6.83 3.47 6.17
N GLU A 153 6.79 4.72 5.76
CA GLU A 153 6.37 5.15 4.43
C GLU A 153 7.48 5.99 3.78
N ASP A 154 7.21 6.62 2.66
CA ASP A 154 8.15 7.50 2.01
C ASP A 154 8.59 8.65 2.93
N ALA A 155 9.84 9.06 2.80
CA ALA A 155 10.36 10.18 3.57
C ALA A 155 10.01 11.52 2.90
N PHE A 156 9.21 12.34 3.58
CA PHE A 156 8.86 13.70 3.18
C PHE A 156 9.31 14.69 4.24
N ARG A 157 10.57 15.09 4.21
CA ARG A 157 11.16 16.04 5.13
C ARG A 157 11.87 17.14 4.34
N ASN A 158 11.07 17.92 3.58
CA ASN A 158 11.56 18.99 2.71
C ASN A 158 12.23 20.14 3.47
N ASP A 159 12.13 20.14 4.78
CA ASP A 159 12.80 21.07 5.70
C ASP A 159 14.27 20.73 5.99
N LEU A 160 14.72 19.52 5.61
CA LEU A 160 16.06 19.04 5.95
C LEU A 160 17.13 19.51 4.94
N PRO A 161 18.38 19.73 5.40
CA PRO A 161 19.48 20.09 4.53
C PRO A 161 19.73 19.03 3.45
N ASN A 162 20.11 19.49 2.25
CA ASN A 162 20.45 18.65 1.09
C ASN A 162 19.31 17.80 0.52
N ILE A 163 18.06 18.03 0.94
CA ILE A 163 16.90 17.29 0.41
C ILE A 163 16.74 17.49 -1.10
N ASP A 164 17.08 18.67 -1.61
CA ASP A 164 17.06 19.04 -3.02
C ASP A 164 17.89 18.10 -3.90
N GLN A 165 18.92 17.45 -3.35
CA GLN A 165 19.74 16.46 -4.04
C GLN A 165 19.05 15.10 -4.21
N LEU A 166 18.01 14.82 -3.45
CA LEU A 166 17.27 13.56 -3.46
C LEU A 166 15.92 13.67 -4.16
N GLN A 167 15.38 14.89 -4.26
CA GLN A 167 14.05 15.14 -4.79
C GLN A 167 13.90 14.66 -6.24
N GLU A 168 12.70 14.19 -6.54
CA GLU A 168 12.28 13.95 -7.91
C GLU A 168 12.28 15.25 -8.72
N LYS A 169 12.33 15.10 -10.03
CA LYS A 169 12.15 16.22 -10.96
C LYS A 169 10.84 16.06 -11.70
N GLU A 170 10.04 17.10 -11.68
CA GLU A 170 8.84 17.20 -12.49
C GLU A 170 9.17 17.28 -13.97
N LEU A 171 8.18 17.07 -14.83
CA LEU A 171 8.27 17.31 -16.26
C LEU A 171 8.63 18.79 -16.55
N SER A 172 8.18 19.72 -15.71
CA SER A 172 8.52 21.15 -15.72
C SER A 172 10.01 21.44 -15.44
N GLY A 173 10.72 20.50 -14.82
CA GLY A 173 12.11 20.64 -14.37
C GLY A 173 12.25 21.13 -12.92
N LYS A 174 11.17 21.46 -12.23
CA LYS A 174 11.19 21.83 -10.81
C LYS A 174 11.46 20.60 -9.94
N ASN A 175 11.84 20.83 -8.68
CA ASN A 175 11.87 19.80 -7.65
C ASN A 175 10.44 19.49 -7.18
N ALA A 176 10.12 18.21 -7.09
CA ALA A 176 8.92 17.75 -6.41
C ALA A 176 9.20 17.53 -4.91
N ASP A 177 8.16 17.40 -4.12
CA ASP A 177 8.28 17.10 -2.68
C ASP A 177 8.70 15.66 -2.41
N THR A 178 8.59 14.78 -3.39
CA THR A 178 8.91 13.36 -3.31
C THR A 178 10.38 13.07 -3.60
N LEU A 179 10.88 11.92 -3.10
CA LEU A 179 12.27 11.49 -3.27
C LEU A 179 12.39 10.36 -4.29
N CYS A 180 13.44 10.44 -5.14
CA CYS A 180 13.60 9.54 -6.27
C CYS A 180 14.17 8.17 -5.86
N PHE A 181 13.47 7.08 -6.16
CA PHE A 181 13.91 5.70 -5.91
C PHE A 181 15.20 5.31 -6.64
N ASN A 182 15.52 5.96 -7.77
CA ASN A 182 16.76 5.72 -8.51
C ASN A 182 17.93 6.56 -7.97
N ASN A 183 17.68 7.50 -7.06
CA ASN A 183 18.74 8.28 -6.43
C ASN A 183 19.50 7.44 -5.40
N PRO A 184 20.80 7.22 -5.56
CA PRO A 184 21.57 6.38 -4.64
C PRO A 184 21.59 6.91 -3.20
N ASN A 185 21.52 8.23 -2.96
CA ASN A 185 21.44 8.78 -1.62
C ASN A 185 20.14 8.39 -0.92
N TYR A 186 18.99 8.44 -1.62
CA TYR A 186 17.72 8.03 -1.05
C TYR A 186 17.68 6.52 -0.82
N ARG A 187 18.13 5.73 -1.78
CA ARG A 187 18.23 4.27 -1.64
C ARG A 187 19.12 3.88 -0.46
N ASN A 188 20.30 4.49 -0.32
CA ASN A 188 21.20 4.27 0.81
C ASN A 188 20.59 4.72 2.14
N PHE A 189 19.76 5.76 2.14
CA PHE A 189 19.01 6.16 3.32
C PHE A 189 18.02 5.07 3.73
N LEU A 190 17.22 4.54 2.82
CA LEU A 190 16.25 3.47 3.11
C LEU A 190 16.94 2.21 3.64
N LEU A 191 18.06 1.81 3.02
CA LEU A 191 18.85 0.66 3.49
C LEU A 191 19.47 0.92 4.88
N GLY A 192 20.02 2.11 5.11
CA GLY A 192 20.54 2.50 6.42
C GLY A 192 19.46 2.50 7.51
N LEU A 193 18.26 2.96 7.19
CA LEU A 193 17.13 3.00 8.11
C LEU A 193 16.72 1.59 8.57
N VAL A 194 16.55 0.67 7.62
CA VAL A 194 16.16 -0.70 7.96
C VAL A 194 17.28 -1.49 8.61
N GLU A 195 18.56 -1.22 8.28
CA GLU A 195 19.70 -1.82 8.96
C GLU A 195 19.82 -1.34 10.41
N ASP A 196 19.64 -0.04 10.63
CA ASP A 196 19.67 0.56 11.97
C ASP A 196 18.66 -0.12 12.88
N TRP A 197 17.39 -0.17 12.48
CA TRP A 197 16.36 -0.83 13.28
C TRP A 197 16.63 -2.32 13.49
N SER A 198 17.09 -3.03 12.45
CA SER A 198 17.35 -4.47 12.50
C SER A 198 18.48 -4.86 13.44
N ARG A 199 19.51 -4.02 13.57
CA ARG A 199 20.68 -4.26 14.40
C ARG A 199 20.56 -3.68 15.81
N SER A 200 19.91 -2.52 15.93
CA SER A 200 19.86 -1.78 17.18
C SER A 200 18.70 -2.21 18.09
N TYR A 201 17.68 -2.89 17.53
CA TYR A 201 16.46 -3.23 18.26
C TYR A 201 16.02 -4.68 18.04
N ASP A 202 15.35 -5.25 19.04
CA ASP A 202 14.80 -6.62 18.97
C ASP A 202 13.37 -6.62 18.38
N ILE A 203 13.26 -6.20 17.11
CA ILE A 203 12.02 -6.18 16.33
C ILE A 203 11.77 -7.52 15.65
N ASP A 204 10.51 -7.79 15.26
CA ASP A 204 10.10 -9.00 14.54
C ASP A 204 9.99 -8.79 13.03
N GLY A 205 9.91 -7.55 12.55
CA GLY A 205 9.80 -7.31 11.12
C GLY A 205 9.77 -5.85 10.73
N ILE A 206 9.67 -5.66 9.42
CA ILE A 206 9.65 -4.36 8.75
C ILE A 206 8.55 -4.36 7.70
N MET A 207 7.77 -3.28 7.63
CA MET A 207 6.81 -3.01 6.57
C MET A 207 7.05 -1.64 5.97
N TRP A 208 7.28 -1.58 4.66
CA TRP A 208 7.40 -0.32 3.92
C TRP A 208 6.28 -0.14 2.94
N CYS A 209 5.95 1.12 2.68
CA CYS A 209 4.93 1.56 1.74
C CYS A 209 5.44 2.71 0.89
N SER A 210 5.09 2.67 -0.39
CA SER A 210 4.99 3.87 -1.21
C SER A 210 3.62 3.85 -1.90
N GLU A 211 2.81 4.86 -1.66
CA GLU A 211 1.49 5.00 -2.28
C GLU A 211 1.54 5.81 -3.57
N ARG A 212 2.73 6.12 -4.06
CA ARG A 212 2.95 6.88 -5.29
C ARG A 212 2.73 6.03 -6.54
N GLN A 213 2.46 6.72 -7.62
CA GLN A 213 2.28 6.15 -8.96
C GLN A 213 3.27 6.76 -9.94
N GLY A 214 3.39 6.20 -11.13
CA GLY A 214 4.24 6.71 -12.19
C GLY A 214 3.61 7.90 -12.93
N ALA A 215 4.43 8.56 -13.73
CA ALA A 215 4.07 9.80 -14.42
C ALA A 215 2.87 9.67 -15.36
N PHE A 216 2.68 8.50 -15.98
CA PHE A 216 1.56 8.27 -16.90
C PHE A 216 0.22 8.17 -16.16
N ALA A 217 0.17 7.35 -15.10
CA ALA A 217 -1.01 7.22 -14.26
C ALA A 217 -1.39 8.55 -13.59
N GLU A 218 -0.40 9.25 -13.03
CA GLU A 218 -0.57 10.58 -12.43
C GLU A 218 -1.08 11.63 -13.44
N SER A 219 -0.54 11.64 -14.68
CA SER A 219 -1.02 12.56 -15.73
C SER A 219 -2.49 12.37 -16.04
N LEU A 220 -2.95 11.12 -16.06
CA LEU A 220 -4.35 10.79 -16.38
C LEU A 220 -5.30 11.00 -15.19
N GLY A 221 -4.78 11.35 -14.02
CA GLY A 221 -5.58 11.42 -12.80
C GLY A 221 -6.03 10.04 -12.31
N ALA A 222 -5.32 8.98 -12.72
CA ALA A 222 -5.61 7.62 -12.33
C ALA A 222 -5.06 7.30 -10.93
N SER A 223 -5.31 8.17 -9.95
CA SER A 223 -4.93 8.04 -8.55
C SER A 223 -6.13 8.31 -7.63
N GLN A 224 -5.98 7.97 -6.35
CA GLN A 224 -7.03 8.22 -5.35
C GLN A 224 -7.22 9.71 -5.03
N GLU A 225 -6.26 10.55 -5.38
CA GLU A 225 -6.27 12.00 -5.11
C GLU A 225 -6.52 12.84 -6.37
N GLY A 226 -6.87 12.18 -7.48
CA GLY A 226 -7.21 12.86 -8.74
C GLY A 226 -6.02 13.19 -9.62
N GLY A 227 -4.82 12.72 -9.30
CA GLY A 227 -3.58 12.93 -10.07
C GLY A 227 -2.97 14.32 -9.88
N SER A 228 -1.77 14.46 -10.40
CA SER A 228 -0.99 15.69 -10.35
C SER A 228 -1.39 16.67 -11.47
N PRO A 229 -1.10 17.98 -11.33
CA PRO A 229 -1.12 18.88 -12.46
C PRO A 229 -0.24 18.35 -13.59
N PRO A 230 -0.64 18.48 -14.86
CA PRO A 230 -0.01 17.75 -15.98
C PRO A 230 1.49 17.95 -16.14
N TYR A 231 2.05 19.10 -15.75
CA TYR A 231 3.47 19.40 -15.84
C TYR A 231 4.26 19.11 -14.56
N GLU A 232 3.59 18.70 -13.49
CA GLU A 232 4.17 18.39 -12.18
C GLU A 232 4.38 16.89 -11.95
N VAL A 233 4.03 16.07 -12.94
CA VAL A 233 4.26 14.61 -12.87
C VAL A 233 5.74 14.26 -12.83
N THR A 234 6.12 13.23 -12.11
CA THR A 234 7.51 12.81 -11.82
C THR A 234 7.76 11.35 -12.23
N CYS A 235 9.01 10.88 -12.40
CA CYS A 235 10.26 11.55 -12.16
C CYS A 235 11.08 11.68 -13.43
N PHE A 236 11.58 12.88 -13.73
CA PHE A 236 12.45 13.18 -14.90
C PHE A 236 13.84 13.64 -14.45
N CYS A 237 14.35 13.13 -13.30
CA CYS A 237 15.69 13.45 -12.83
C CYS A 237 16.78 12.68 -13.61
N ARG A 238 18.03 13.13 -13.45
CA ARG A 238 19.20 12.51 -14.10
C ARG A 238 19.29 10.99 -13.91
N TYR A 239 18.97 10.47 -12.73
CA TYR A 239 19.06 9.04 -12.42
C TYR A 239 17.99 8.23 -13.17
N CYS A 240 16.78 8.77 -13.28
CA CYS A 240 15.73 8.17 -14.10
C CYS A 240 16.08 8.24 -15.61
N GLU A 241 16.66 9.35 -16.07
CA GLU A 241 17.12 9.48 -17.46
C GLU A 241 18.26 8.52 -17.79
N GLU A 242 19.27 8.39 -16.93
CA GLU A 242 20.36 7.44 -17.10
C GLU A 242 19.84 6.00 -17.18
N LYS A 243 18.93 5.64 -16.28
CA LYS A 243 18.29 4.33 -16.29
C LYS A 243 17.42 4.12 -17.54
N GLY A 244 16.69 5.14 -17.97
CA GLY A 244 15.90 5.12 -19.20
C GLY A 244 16.77 4.86 -20.43
N ARG A 245 17.90 5.58 -20.57
CA ARG A 245 18.88 5.34 -21.64
C ARG A 245 19.42 3.91 -21.62
N ALA A 246 19.78 3.42 -20.45
CA ALA A 246 20.28 2.05 -20.29
C ALA A 246 19.25 0.98 -20.71
N ARG A 247 17.97 1.30 -20.65
CA ARG A 247 16.86 0.46 -21.13
C ARG A 247 16.45 0.71 -22.58
N GLY A 248 17.17 1.58 -23.29
CA GLY A 248 16.88 1.90 -24.69
C GLY A 248 15.69 2.85 -24.90
N ILE A 249 15.22 3.54 -23.86
CA ILE A 249 14.16 4.52 -23.99
C ILE A 249 14.70 5.80 -24.63
N ASN A 250 14.04 6.29 -25.68
CA ASN A 250 14.36 7.57 -26.27
C ASN A 250 13.83 8.71 -25.36
N LEU A 251 14.72 9.38 -24.66
CA LEU A 251 14.36 10.39 -23.65
C LEU A 251 13.67 11.62 -24.24
N GLU A 252 14.10 12.07 -25.43
CA GLU A 252 13.47 13.21 -26.08
C GLU A 252 12.03 12.89 -26.47
N ARG A 253 11.80 11.69 -27.03
CA ARG A 253 10.46 11.23 -27.37
C ARG A 253 9.59 10.97 -26.13
N ALA A 254 10.17 10.41 -25.05
CA ALA A 254 9.48 10.26 -23.79
C ALA A 254 9.00 11.62 -23.26
N ARG A 255 9.93 12.59 -23.15
CA ARG A 255 9.60 13.95 -22.68
C ARG A 255 8.59 14.64 -23.59
N GLN A 256 8.75 14.54 -24.92
CA GLN A 256 7.77 15.08 -25.87
C GLN A 256 6.40 14.40 -25.71
N GLY A 257 6.35 13.08 -25.51
CA GLY A 257 5.12 12.34 -25.28
C GLY A 257 4.37 12.84 -24.04
N PHE A 258 5.08 13.06 -22.91
CA PHE A 258 4.49 13.61 -21.71
C PHE A 258 4.03 15.06 -21.87
N LEU A 259 4.73 15.89 -22.64
CA LEU A 259 4.29 17.25 -22.96
C LEU A 259 3.01 17.25 -23.81
N GLU A 260 2.89 16.33 -24.77
CA GLU A 260 1.64 16.19 -25.56
C GLU A 260 0.51 15.59 -24.72
N LEU A 261 0.82 14.64 -23.83
CA LEU A 261 -0.14 14.10 -22.87
C LEU A 261 -0.63 15.22 -21.90
N ALA A 262 0.26 16.06 -21.40
CA ALA A 262 -0.09 17.20 -20.56
C ALA A 262 -1.06 18.17 -21.26
N LYS A 263 -0.79 18.52 -22.53
CA LYS A 263 -1.69 19.35 -23.35
C LYS A 263 -3.06 18.69 -23.57
N TYR A 264 -3.07 17.38 -23.78
CA TYR A 264 -4.31 16.60 -23.94
C TYR A 264 -5.14 16.64 -22.66
N VAL A 265 -4.52 16.38 -21.50
CA VAL A 265 -5.17 16.41 -20.19
C VAL A 265 -5.69 17.80 -19.85
N ASP A 266 -4.90 18.85 -20.05
CA ASP A 266 -5.33 20.25 -19.82
C ASP A 266 -6.59 20.59 -20.62
N LYS A 267 -6.61 20.23 -21.89
CA LYS A 267 -7.78 20.45 -22.76
C LYS A 267 -9.00 19.67 -22.25
N GLY A 268 -8.80 18.40 -21.87
CA GLY A 268 -9.85 17.57 -21.30
C GLY A 268 -10.48 18.15 -20.04
N ARG A 269 -9.63 18.58 -19.09
CA ARG A 269 -10.06 19.24 -17.84
C ARG A 269 -10.80 20.56 -18.08
N GLN A 270 -10.51 21.24 -19.19
CA GLN A 270 -11.24 22.44 -19.63
C GLN A 270 -12.54 22.12 -20.40
N GLY A 271 -12.89 20.84 -20.54
CA GLY A 271 -14.08 20.38 -21.26
C GLY A 271 -13.94 20.36 -22.79
N HIS A 272 -12.74 20.49 -23.33
CA HIS A 272 -12.51 20.43 -24.77
C HIS A 272 -12.43 18.96 -25.22
N ARG A 273 -13.54 18.46 -25.72
CA ARG A 273 -13.60 17.09 -26.27
C ARG A 273 -12.75 16.98 -27.54
N PRO A 274 -11.84 16.00 -27.64
CA PRO A 274 -11.09 15.70 -28.88
C PRO A 274 -12.05 15.32 -30.02
N VAL A 275 -11.64 15.56 -31.26
CA VAL A 275 -12.49 15.31 -32.45
C VAL A 275 -12.96 13.87 -32.52
N ASP A 276 -12.06 12.92 -32.30
CA ASP A 276 -12.39 11.49 -32.34
C ASP A 276 -12.74 10.89 -30.98
N GLY A 277 -12.91 11.74 -29.94
CA GLY A 277 -13.18 11.33 -28.56
C GLY A 277 -11.94 11.09 -27.72
N TYR A 278 -12.12 11.08 -26.40
CA TYR A 278 -11.02 11.00 -25.42
C TYR A 278 -10.23 9.69 -25.54
N TYR A 279 -10.92 8.57 -25.58
CA TYR A 279 -10.27 7.27 -25.59
C TYR A 279 -9.47 7.02 -26.88
N VAL A 280 -9.96 7.44 -28.04
CA VAL A 280 -9.26 7.32 -29.31
C VAL A 280 -8.02 8.22 -29.35
N GLU A 281 -8.13 9.45 -28.83
CA GLU A 281 -6.98 10.38 -28.82
C GLU A 281 -5.88 9.90 -27.87
N LEU A 282 -6.23 9.33 -26.70
CA LEU A 282 -5.24 8.69 -25.84
C LEU A 282 -4.50 7.55 -26.55
N TRP A 283 -5.20 6.64 -27.24
CA TRP A 283 -4.55 5.58 -28.02
C TRP A 283 -3.65 6.15 -29.11
N ARG A 284 -4.08 7.23 -29.78
CA ARG A 284 -3.25 7.91 -30.77
C ARG A 284 -1.95 8.47 -30.17
N LEU A 285 -2.00 9.04 -28.96
CA LEU A 285 -0.83 9.47 -28.23
C LEU A 285 0.10 8.31 -27.88
N MET A 286 -0.42 7.22 -27.33
CA MET A 286 0.37 6.02 -26.99
C MET A 286 1.03 5.38 -28.22
N LEU A 287 0.32 5.30 -29.36
CA LEU A 287 0.88 4.78 -30.61
C LEU A 287 1.96 5.68 -31.17
N ARG A 288 1.82 7.00 -31.02
CA ARG A 288 2.82 7.98 -31.46
C ARG A 288 4.04 8.02 -30.54
N TYR A 289 3.81 7.87 -29.25
CA TYR A 289 4.82 7.94 -28.18
C TYR A 289 4.77 6.70 -27.28
N PRO A 290 5.18 5.53 -27.76
CA PRO A 290 5.19 4.30 -26.93
C PRO A 290 6.13 4.45 -25.72
N GLU A 291 7.00 5.44 -25.71
CA GLU A 291 7.85 5.81 -24.61
C GLU A 291 7.07 6.22 -23.34
N LEU A 292 5.81 6.63 -23.46
CA LEU A 292 4.93 6.89 -22.32
C LEU A 292 4.78 5.64 -21.42
N LEU A 293 4.45 4.51 -22.04
CA LEU A 293 4.34 3.24 -21.31
C LEU A 293 5.70 2.70 -20.88
N ALA A 294 6.74 2.88 -21.69
CA ALA A 294 8.09 2.46 -21.33
C ALA A 294 8.61 3.24 -20.11
N TRP A 295 8.27 4.52 -19.98
CA TRP A 295 8.62 5.36 -18.84
C TRP A 295 7.84 4.98 -17.57
N GLU A 296 6.55 4.67 -17.71
CA GLU A 296 5.74 4.15 -16.62
C GLU A 296 6.31 2.83 -16.08
N MET A 297 6.64 1.90 -16.95
CA MET A 297 7.27 0.63 -16.56
C MET A 297 8.66 0.83 -15.93
N LEU A 298 9.42 1.84 -16.34
CA LEU A 298 10.68 2.19 -15.67
C LEU A 298 10.45 2.63 -14.23
N TRP A 299 9.40 3.40 -13.97
CA TRP A 299 9.03 3.82 -12.62
C TRP A 299 8.59 2.62 -11.77
N THR A 300 7.67 1.80 -12.28
CA THR A 300 7.17 0.58 -11.61
C THR A 300 8.30 -0.38 -11.25
N ASP A 301 9.22 -0.62 -12.17
CA ASP A 301 10.39 -1.46 -11.93
C ASP A 301 11.36 -0.84 -10.91
N SER A 302 11.47 0.49 -10.88
CA SER A 302 12.31 1.18 -9.88
C SER A 302 11.78 1.00 -8.47
N LEU A 303 10.46 1.00 -8.31
CA LEU A 303 9.80 0.68 -7.04
C LEU A 303 10.02 -0.79 -6.65
N ARG A 304 9.83 -1.73 -7.58
CA ARG A 304 10.07 -3.17 -7.36
C ARG A 304 11.53 -3.48 -6.99
N GLU A 305 12.49 -2.84 -7.66
CA GLU A 305 13.91 -2.95 -7.32
C GLU A 305 14.21 -2.41 -5.92
N THR A 306 13.49 -1.38 -5.49
CA THR A 306 13.63 -0.84 -4.13
C THR A 306 13.09 -1.82 -3.09
N TYR A 307 11.93 -2.43 -3.33
CA TYR A 307 11.43 -3.55 -2.50
C TYR A 307 12.45 -4.69 -2.41
N ALA A 308 12.97 -5.14 -3.55
CA ALA A 308 13.95 -6.22 -3.60
C ALA A 308 15.25 -5.86 -2.85
N ALA A 309 15.71 -4.62 -2.96
CA ALA A 309 16.91 -4.15 -2.27
C ALA A 309 16.71 -4.11 -0.75
N ILE A 310 15.58 -3.59 -0.27
CA ILE A 310 15.23 -3.58 1.16
C ILE A 310 15.11 -5.01 1.68
N TYR A 311 14.35 -5.87 0.99
CA TYR A 311 14.16 -7.27 1.38
C TYR A 311 15.50 -7.98 1.53
N LYS A 312 16.32 -7.95 0.47
CA LYS A 312 17.64 -8.57 0.49
C LYS A 312 18.50 -8.04 1.63
N HIS A 313 18.56 -6.73 1.81
CA HIS A 313 19.40 -6.10 2.84
C HIS A 313 18.98 -6.52 4.25
N VAL A 314 17.68 -6.51 4.54
CA VAL A 314 17.18 -6.96 5.86
C VAL A 314 17.47 -8.44 6.08
N LYS A 315 17.27 -9.29 5.05
CA LYS A 315 17.57 -10.73 5.16
C LYS A 315 19.07 -11.02 5.32
N ASP A 316 19.94 -10.22 4.71
CA ASP A 316 21.40 -10.33 4.90
C ASP A 316 21.81 -9.91 6.34
N VAL A 317 21.13 -8.93 6.93
CA VAL A 317 21.41 -8.43 8.29
C VAL A 317 20.84 -9.35 9.37
N LYS A 318 19.58 -9.73 9.27
CA LYS A 318 18.85 -10.56 10.24
C LYS A 318 17.80 -11.43 9.52
N PRO A 319 18.17 -12.64 9.06
CA PRO A 319 17.30 -13.49 8.21
C PRO A 319 15.94 -13.85 8.82
N SER A 320 15.82 -13.78 10.15
CA SER A 320 14.58 -14.10 10.88
C SER A 320 13.54 -13.01 10.83
N LEU A 321 13.88 -11.77 10.45
CA LEU A 321 12.92 -10.68 10.37
C LEU A 321 11.93 -10.90 9.23
N GLY A 322 10.63 -10.70 9.52
CA GLY A 322 9.60 -10.59 8.49
C GLY A 322 9.74 -9.27 7.72
N VAL A 323 9.66 -9.33 6.39
CA VAL A 323 9.68 -8.13 5.54
C VAL A 323 8.48 -8.16 4.63
N GLY A 324 7.74 -7.06 4.57
CA GLY A 324 6.56 -6.98 3.73
C GLY A 324 6.20 -5.58 3.29
N TRP A 325 5.18 -5.52 2.46
CA TRP A 325 4.79 -4.32 1.75
C TRP A 325 3.34 -3.98 2.03
N HIS A 326 3.06 -2.69 2.03
CA HIS A 326 1.72 -2.13 2.06
C HIS A 326 1.35 -1.72 0.62
N ILE A 327 0.28 -2.28 0.09
CA ILE A 327 -0.24 -1.94 -1.24
C ILE A 327 -1.45 -1.02 -1.07
N SER A 328 -1.36 0.16 -1.70
CA SER A 328 -2.35 1.24 -1.64
C SER A 328 -3.76 0.80 -2.08
N SER A 329 -4.77 1.50 -1.59
CA SER A 329 -6.17 1.34 -2.00
C SER A 329 -6.41 1.60 -3.50
N THR A 330 -5.54 2.36 -4.16
CA THR A 330 -5.58 2.57 -5.61
C THR A 330 -5.58 1.25 -6.38
N ASN A 331 -4.91 0.21 -5.85
CA ASN A 331 -4.95 -1.15 -6.40
C ASN A 331 -6.37 -1.73 -6.49
N SER A 332 -7.28 -1.29 -5.65
CA SER A 332 -8.65 -1.81 -5.60
C SER A 332 -9.57 -1.20 -6.65
N PHE A 333 -9.29 -0.01 -7.16
CA PHE A 333 -10.20 0.65 -8.11
C PHE A 333 -9.56 1.09 -9.43
N ASN A 334 -8.22 1.18 -9.52
CA ASN A 334 -7.55 1.53 -10.76
C ASN A 334 -7.01 0.28 -11.49
N PRO A 335 -7.59 -0.13 -12.64
CA PRO A 335 -7.12 -1.29 -13.39
C PRO A 335 -5.68 -1.17 -13.90
N ILE A 336 -5.19 0.04 -14.18
CA ILE A 336 -3.80 0.28 -14.63
C ILE A 336 -2.85 -0.01 -13.48
N TYR A 337 -3.06 0.63 -12.33
CA TYR A 337 -2.22 0.40 -11.15
C TYR A 337 -2.29 -1.06 -10.66
N ARG A 338 -3.47 -1.69 -10.76
CA ARG A 338 -3.62 -3.12 -10.45
C ARG A 338 -2.76 -4.00 -11.38
N ALA A 339 -2.65 -3.67 -12.66
CA ALA A 339 -1.79 -4.38 -13.58
C ALA A 339 -0.29 -4.20 -13.26
N GLU A 340 0.10 -3.04 -12.74
CA GLU A 340 1.46 -2.76 -12.28
C GLU A 340 1.80 -3.48 -10.96
N GLN A 341 0.82 -3.67 -10.08
CA GLN A 341 0.99 -4.33 -8.77
C GLN A 341 0.74 -5.85 -8.87
N ASP A 342 1.57 -6.53 -9.64
CA ASP A 342 1.54 -8.00 -9.76
C ASP A 342 2.02 -8.65 -8.45
N LEU A 343 1.08 -9.25 -7.71
CA LEU A 343 1.34 -9.89 -6.42
C LEU A 343 2.26 -11.12 -6.56
N ALA A 344 2.13 -11.86 -7.65
CA ALA A 344 3.00 -13.01 -7.92
C ALA A 344 4.45 -12.58 -8.15
N ALA A 345 4.66 -11.45 -8.84
CA ALA A 345 5.98 -10.87 -9.04
C ALA A 345 6.60 -10.28 -7.76
N LEU A 346 5.76 -9.83 -6.80
CA LEU A 346 6.20 -9.30 -5.50
C LEU A 346 6.48 -10.42 -4.48
N ALA A 347 5.82 -11.56 -4.58
CA ALA A 347 5.92 -12.65 -3.60
C ALA A 347 7.36 -13.13 -3.32
N PRO A 348 8.28 -13.26 -4.29
CA PRO A 348 9.66 -13.71 -4.03
C PRO A 348 10.46 -12.77 -3.09
N VAL A 349 10.05 -11.53 -2.96
CA VAL A 349 10.69 -10.52 -2.10
C VAL A 349 9.75 -10.05 -0.97
N SER A 350 8.85 -10.93 -0.52
CA SER A 350 7.83 -10.61 0.48
C SER A 350 7.58 -11.79 1.42
N ASP A 351 7.72 -11.61 2.72
CA ASP A 351 7.20 -12.60 3.68
C ASP A 351 5.70 -12.40 3.90
N PHE A 352 5.22 -11.16 3.75
CA PHE A 352 3.81 -10.79 3.81
C PHE A 352 3.51 -9.58 2.93
N ILE A 353 2.25 -9.46 2.52
CA ILE A 353 1.73 -8.29 1.82
C ILE A 353 0.46 -7.83 2.54
N LYS A 354 0.41 -6.56 2.91
CA LYS A 354 -0.78 -5.87 3.37
C LYS A 354 -1.49 -5.25 2.17
N ILE A 355 -2.71 -5.64 1.91
CA ILE A 355 -3.58 -4.97 0.93
C ILE A 355 -4.54 -4.05 1.67
N VAL A 356 -4.61 -2.81 1.22
CA VAL A 356 -5.55 -1.81 1.77
C VAL A 356 -6.96 -2.12 1.27
N MET A 357 -7.83 -2.51 2.18
CA MET A 357 -9.24 -2.82 1.92
C MET A 357 -10.17 -1.94 2.76
N TYR A 358 -9.92 -0.63 2.72
CA TYR A 358 -10.58 0.37 3.55
C TYR A 358 -11.97 0.68 3.00
N ASN A 359 -12.93 -0.16 3.34
CA ASN A 359 -14.28 -0.11 2.77
C ASN A 359 -15.03 1.19 3.08
N ASN A 360 -14.84 1.78 4.26
CA ASN A 360 -15.52 3.01 4.61
C ASN A 360 -15.10 4.19 3.71
N CYS A 361 -13.80 4.44 3.54
CA CYS A 361 -13.33 5.53 2.69
C CYS A 361 -13.23 5.16 1.19
N ALA A 362 -13.40 3.88 0.82
CA ALA A 362 -13.31 3.43 -0.57
C ALA A 362 -14.35 4.09 -1.48
N GLY A 363 -15.55 4.33 -0.97
CA GLY A 363 -16.63 4.95 -1.76
C GLY A 363 -16.27 6.36 -2.22
N GLU A 364 -15.79 7.21 -1.31
CA GLU A 364 -15.31 8.55 -1.60
C GLU A 364 -14.14 8.53 -2.60
N ARG A 365 -13.16 7.66 -2.36
CA ARG A 365 -11.98 7.54 -3.22
C ARG A 365 -12.33 7.03 -4.62
N MET A 366 -13.25 6.08 -4.73
CA MET A 366 -13.74 5.59 -6.03
C MET A 366 -14.50 6.68 -6.79
N ALA A 367 -15.32 7.47 -6.11
CA ALA A 367 -16.03 8.59 -6.74
C ALA A 367 -15.03 9.63 -7.26
N GLY A 368 -14.03 10.01 -6.46
CA GLY A 368 -12.95 10.91 -6.87
C GLY A 368 -12.14 10.38 -8.06
N TYR A 369 -11.82 9.08 -8.05
CA TYR A 369 -11.16 8.42 -9.18
C TYR A 369 -12.00 8.49 -10.46
N ILE A 370 -13.30 8.13 -10.39
CA ILE A 370 -14.22 8.20 -11.56
C ILE A 370 -14.30 9.64 -12.08
N ASP A 371 -14.43 10.62 -11.20
CA ASP A 371 -14.48 12.03 -11.58
C ASP A 371 -13.21 12.48 -12.31
N SER A 372 -12.05 12.02 -11.85
CA SER A 372 -10.77 12.38 -12.41
C SER A 372 -10.54 11.74 -13.78
N VAL A 373 -10.69 10.42 -13.91
CA VAL A 373 -10.46 9.73 -15.20
C VAL A 373 -11.54 10.03 -16.25
N HIS A 374 -12.72 10.45 -15.80
CA HIS A 374 -13.75 10.96 -16.71
C HIS A 374 -13.28 12.24 -17.43
N GLN A 375 -12.54 13.12 -16.77
CA GLN A 375 -12.07 14.35 -17.41
C GLN A 375 -10.92 14.14 -18.40
N THR A 376 -10.29 12.97 -18.41
CA THR A 376 -9.05 12.73 -19.15
C THR A 376 -9.11 11.54 -20.09
N LEU A 377 -9.65 10.42 -19.65
CA LEU A 377 -9.61 9.14 -20.36
C LEU A 377 -10.97 8.73 -20.91
N TYR A 378 -12.03 8.99 -20.15
CA TYR A 378 -13.36 8.47 -20.41
C TYR A 378 -14.43 9.56 -20.55
N GLY A 379 -14.08 10.75 -21.00
CA GLY A 379 -14.99 11.89 -21.10
C GLY A 379 -16.19 11.71 -22.04
N ASP A 380 -16.17 10.66 -22.85
CA ASP A 380 -17.27 10.32 -23.74
C ASP A 380 -18.34 9.41 -23.08
N VAL A 381 -18.07 8.92 -21.86
CA VAL A 381 -18.95 7.97 -21.16
C VAL A 381 -19.57 8.65 -19.94
N PRO A 382 -20.89 8.58 -19.72
CA PRO A 382 -21.51 9.10 -18.50
C PRO A 382 -20.86 8.49 -17.24
N LYS A 383 -20.62 9.31 -16.21
CA LYS A 383 -19.87 8.88 -15.01
C LYS A 383 -20.46 7.65 -14.32
N GLN A 384 -21.81 7.52 -14.26
CA GLN A 384 -22.43 6.33 -13.68
C GLN A 384 -22.16 5.07 -14.54
N GLU A 385 -22.21 5.17 -15.85
CA GLU A 385 -21.90 4.04 -16.74
C GLU A 385 -20.42 3.65 -16.65
N LEU A 386 -19.53 4.64 -16.45
CA LEU A 386 -18.12 4.41 -16.22
C LEU A 386 -17.88 3.68 -14.89
N LEU A 387 -18.58 4.05 -13.82
CA LEU A 387 -18.55 3.31 -12.55
C LEU A 387 -19.05 1.88 -12.74
N ASP A 388 -20.17 1.69 -13.44
CA ASP A 388 -20.75 0.37 -13.70
C ASP A 388 -19.78 -0.51 -14.52
N PHE A 389 -19.06 0.08 -15.46
CA PHE A 389 -17.98 -0.60 -16.19
C PHE A 389 -16.86 -1.05 -15.24
N HIS A 390 -16.38 -0.17 -14.34
CA HIS A 390 -15.36 -0.51 -13.35
C HIS A 390 -15.84 -1.61 -12.42
N TYR A 391 -17.08 -1.56 -11.94
CA TYR A 391 -17.65 -2.63 -11.11
C TYR A 391 -17.66 -3.99 -11.83
N ARG A 392 -17.97 -4.02 -13.12
CA ARG A 392 -17.89 -5.27 -13.89
C ARG A 392 -16.47 -5.78 -14.05
N VAL A 393 -15.51 -4.88 -14.33
CA VAL A 393 -14.09 -5.25 -14.51
C VAL A 393 -13.45 -5.72 -13.20
N LEU A 394 -13.81 -5.08 -12.09
CA LEU A 394 -13.25 -5.34 -10.77
C LEU A 394 -14.03 -6.39 -9.97
N ASP A 395 -15.16 -6.86 -10.49
CA ASP A 395 -16.11 -7.77 -9.84
C ASP A 395 -16.67 -7.21 -8.53
N TYR A 396 -17.06 -5.93 -8.52
CA TYR A 396 -17.71 -5.29 -7.37
C TYR A 396 -19.22 -5.21 -7.52
N LYS A 397 -19.91 -5.15 -6.37
CA LYS A 397 -21.39 -5.03 -6.28
C LYS A 397 -21.73 -3.97 -5.24
N GLU A 398 -21.41 -2.73 -5.57
CA GLU A 398 -21.57 -1.61 -4.67
C GLU A 398 -22.69 -0.67 -5.12
N LYS A 399 -22.91 0.42 -4.38
CA LYS A 399 -23.96 1.41 -4.64
C LYS A 399 -23.62 2.29 -5.84
N SER A 400 -24.58 3.13 -6.24
CA SER A 400 -24.42 4.11 -7.32
C SER A 400 -23.37 5.19 -6.99
N LEU A 401 -22.90 5.90 -8.02
CA LEU A 401 -21.92 6.98 -7.88
C LEU A 401 -22.37 8.06 -6.89
N ALA A 402 -23.65 8.39 -6.89
CA ALA A 402 -24.20 9.38 -5.96
C ALA A 402 -24.24 8.91 -4.50
N GLU A 403 -24.28 7.59 -4.27
CA GLU A 403 -24.43 7.01 -2.93
C GLU A 403 -23.10 6.63 -2.28
N ILE A 404 -22.09 6.22 -3.07
CA ILE A 404 -20.84 5.64 -2.51
C ILE A 404 -20.02 6.59 -1.63
N PRO A 405 -19.98 7.93 -1.85
CA PRO A 405 -19.32 8.81 -0.90
C PRO A 405 -20.00 8.81 0.47
N MET A 406 -21.32 8.68 0.48
CA MET A 406 -22.17 8.75 1.68
C MET A 406 -22.27 7.42 2.42
N LYS A 407 -22.06 6.30 1.73
CA LYS A 407 -22.30 4.94 2.25
C LYS A 407 -21.01 4.12 2.41
N GLY A 408 -19.90 4.56 1.77
CA GLY A 408 -18.73 3.71 1.64
C GLY A 408 -18.98 2.50 0.75
N PHE A 409 -18.07 1.55 0.77
CA PHE A 409 -18.24 0.22 0.20
C PHE A 409 -18.68 -0.78 1.28
N SER A 410 -19.32 -1.86 0.88
CA SER A 410 -19.79 -2.91 1.77
C SER A 410 -18.65 -3.85 2.20
N ALA A 411 -18.94 -4.74 3.15
CA ALA A 411 -18.02 -5.82 3.52
C ALA A 411 -17.77 -6.83 2.37
N ASP A 412 -18.69 -6.93 1.38
CA ASP A 412 -18.49 -7.76 0.18
C ASP A 412 -17.26 -7.31 -0.65
N TYR A 413 -16.98 -6.00 -0.69
CA TYR A 413 -15.74 -5.48 -1.27
C TYR A 413 -14.49 -6.05 -0.56
N VAL A 414 -14.47 -6.05 0.79
CA VAL A 414 -13.35 -6.60 1.56
C VAL A 414 -13.16 -8.09 1.26
N TYR A 415 -14.26 -8.85 1.22
CA TYR A 415 -14.25 -10.27 0.86
C TYR A 415 -13.66 -10.50 -0.54
N ARG A 416 -14.14 -9.76 -1.55
CA ARG A 416 -13.70 -9.92 -2.95
C ARG A 416 -12.24 -9.56 -3.14
N GLU A 417 -11.79 -8.44 -2.58
CA GLU A 417 -10.39 -8.02 -2.66
C GLU A 417 -9.46 -8.97 -1.92
N THR A 418 -9.86 -9.49 -0.75
CA THR A 418 -9.09 -10.52 -0.06
C THR A 418 -8.99 -11.79 -0.90
N LYS A 419 -10.10 -12.25 -1.45
CA LYS A 419 -10.13 -13.47 -2.27
C LYS A 419 -9.30 -13.35 -3.55
N ARG A 420 -9.39 -12.19 -4.23
CA ARG A 420 -8.57 -11.88 -5.40
C ARG A 420 -7.07 -11.85 -5.05
N SER A 421 -6.74 -11.19 -3.94
CA SER A 421 -5.35 -11.10 -3.50
C SER A 421 -4.78 -12.46 -3.09
N ARG A 422 -5.59 -13.31 -2.44
CA ARG A 422 -5.21 -14.69 -2.14
C ARG A 422 -4.94 -15.49 -3.41
N ALA A 423 -5.80 -15.39 -4.43
CA ALA A 423 -5.59 -16.04 -5.72
C ALA A 423 -4.30 -15.54 -6.42
N GLY A 424 -4.00 -14.23 -6.32
CA GLY A 424 -2.75 -13.66 -6.84
C GLY A 424 -1.47 -14.13 -6.11
N LEU A 425 -1.60 -14.71 -4.92
CA LEU A 425 -0.51 -15.28 -4.12
C LEU A 425 -0.53 -16.81 -4.08
N GLU A 426 -1.38 -17.45 -4.89
CA GLU A 426 -1.48 -18.90 -4.91
C GLU A 426 -0.12 -19.56 -5.24
N GLY A 427 0.21 -20.64 -4.54
CA GLY A 427 1.48 -21.35 -4.69
C GLY A 427 2.69 -20.66 -4.05
N THR A 428 2.52 -19.49 -3.44
CA THR A 428 3.60 -18.79 -2.72
C THR A 428 3.53 -19.05 -1.21
N LYS A 429 4.59 -18.64 -0.48
CA LYS A 429 4.62 -18.67 1.00
C LYS A 429 4.27 -17.31 1.62
N THR A 430 4.04 -16.31 0.81
CA THR A 430 3.76 -14.94 1.24
C THR A 430 2.41 -14.87 1.93
N GLN A 431 2.38 -14.32 3.13
CA GLN A 431 1.14 -14.13 3.89
C GLN A 431 0.35 -12.95 3.35
N LEU A 432 -0.98 -13.09 3.31
CA LEU A 432 -1.90 -12.02 2.97
C LEU A 432 -2.52 -11.42 4.24
N TRP A 433 -2.31 -10.13 4.45
CA TRP A 433 -2.90 -9.39 5.56
C TRP A 433 -3.84 -8.29 5.03
N SER A 434 -5.12 -8.39 5.39
CA SER A 434 -6.12 -7.41 4.96
C SER A 434 -6.10 -6.19 5.88
N GLY A 435 -5.88 -5.01 5.30
CA GLY A 435 -6.01 -3.74 6.02
C GLY A 435 -7.47 -3.39 6.24
N ILE A 436 -7.89 -3.25 7.48
CA ILE A 436 -9.27 -2.93 7.87
C ILE A 436 -9.35 -1.45 8.26
N ASP A 437 -10.32 -0.75 7.68
CA ASP A 437 -10.60 0.66 7.97
C ASP A 437 -11.20 0.84 9.36
N ILE A 438 -10.55 1.64 10.19
CA ILE A 438 -11.11 2.10 11.46
C ILE A 438 -10.92 3.61 11.58
N ASP A 439 -11.99 4.34 11.31
CA ASP A 439 -12.07 5.80 11.42
C ASP A 439 -11.03 6.57 10.56
N ILE A 440 -10.63 6.01 9.40
CA ILE A 440 -9.84 6.76 8.44
C ILE A 440 -10.62 8.01 8.03
N PRO A 441 -9.98 9.19 8.08
CA PRO A 441 -10.65 10.45 7.73
C PRO A 441 -11.29 10.42 6.35
N THR A 442 -12.52 10.90 6.28
CA THR A 442 -13.31 11.14 5.06
C THR A 442 -13.86 12.55 5.10
N ASP A 443 -14.33 13.09 4.00
CA ASP A 443 -14.89 14.44 3.93
C ASP A 443 -16.10 14.62 4.87
N PRO A 444 -16.39 15.84 5.32
CA PRO A 444 -17.58 16.13 6.09
C PRO A 444 -18.86 15.69 5.36
N GLY A 445 -19.71 14.94 6.04
CA GLY A 445 -20.95 14.40 5.46
C GLY A 445 -20.79 13.08 4.69
N HIS A 446 -19.57 12.64 4.43
CA HIS A 446 -19.30 11.33 3.83
C HIS A 446 -19.35 10.18 4.85
N SER A 447 -19.24 8.96 4.37
CA SER A 447 -19.30 7.73 5.16
C SER A 447 -18.35 7.78 6.35
N LYS A 448 -18.80 7.30 7.49
CA LYS A 448 -18.00 7.13 8.72
C LYS A 448 -18.07 5.67 9.18
N CYS A 449 -16.99 5.20 9.79
CA CYS A 449 -16.97 3.86 10.39
C CYS A 449 -18.04 3.69 11.46
N THR A 450 -18.57 2.49 11.52
CA THR A 450 -19.50 2.04 12.59
C THR A 450 -18.99 0.72 13.16
N PRO A 451 -19.32 0.40 14.42
CA PRO A 451 -18.95 -0.88 15.03
C PRO A 451 -19.38 -2.10 14.19
N GLU A 452 -20.60 -2.06 13.63
CA GLU A 452 -21.10 -3.13 12.78
C GLU A 452 -20.30 -3.25 11.48
N GLY A 453 -20.04 -2.12 10.80
CA GLY A 453 -19.24 -2.11 9.57
C GLY A 453 -17.82 -2.65 9.76
N VAL A 454 -17.16 -2.32 10.87
CA VAL A 454 -15.84 -2.88 11.23
C VAL A 454 -15.92 -4.37 11.49
N LYS A 455 -16.90 -4.81 12.30
CA LYS A 455 -17.13 -6.24 12.54
C LYS A 455 -17.29 -7.00 11.22
N ASP A 456 -18.17 -6.53 10.34
CA ASP A 456 -18.46 -7.18 9.07
C ASP A 456 -17.24 -7.21 8.14
N ALA A 457 -16.43 -6.15 8.11
CA ALA A 457 -15.19 -6.10 7.35
C ALA A 457 -14.15 -7.13 7.84
N VAL A 458 -14.03 -7.31 9.16
CA VAL A 458 -13.14 -8.33 9.76
C VAL A 458 -13.61 -9.74 9.40
N LEU A 459 -14.92 -10.03 9.53
CA LEU A 459 -15.50 -11.31 9.09
C LEU A 459 -15.24 -11.57 7.61
N ALA A 460 -15.48 -10.59 6.77
CA ALA A 460 -15.29 -10.67 5.33
C ALA A 460 -13.83 -10.97 4.94
N ALA A 461 -12.86 -10.35 5.61
CA ALA A 461 -11.44 -10.59 5.38
C ALA A 461 -11.06 -12.05 5.66
N PHE A 462 -11.50 -12.61 6.78
CA PHE A 462 -11.19 -14.01 7.11
C PHE A 462 -11.99 -15.02 6.26
N HIS A 463 -13.22 -14.71 5.89
CA HIS A 463 -13.98 -15.51 4.92
C HIS A 463 -13.35 -15.47 3.53
N GLY A 464 -12.63 -14.41 3.18
CA GLY A 464 -11.84 -14.28 1.95
C GLY A 464 -10.47 -14.98 2.01
N ASP A 465 -10.17 -15.68 3.11
CA ASP A 465 -8.93 -16.43 3.37
C ASP A 465 -7.69 -15.54 3.62
N ALA A 466 -7.86 -14.47 4.40
CA ALA A 466 -6.72 -13.72 4.94
C ALA A 466 -5.93 -14.55 5.97
N ASP A 467 -4.60 -14.44 5.97
CA ASP A 467 -3.73 -14.97 7.01
C ASP A 467 -3.76 -14.11 8.28
N GLY A 468 -4.18 -12.87 8.14
CA GLY A 468 -4.32 -11.91 9.22
C GLY A 468 -5.01 -10.63 8.78
N ILE A 469 -5.21 -9.75 9.74
CA ILE A 469 -5.77 -8.40 9.53
C ILE A 469 -4.89 -7.35 10.19
N ILE A 470 -4.96 -6.12 9.68
CA ILE A 470 -4.31 -4.95 10.30
C ILE A 470 -5.36 -3.87 10.46
N LEU A 471 -5.68 -3.54 11.72
CA LEU A 471 -6.57 -2.42 12.05
C LEU A 471 -5.84 -1.11 11.74
N SER A 472 -6.42 -0.29 10.87
CA SER A 472 -5.75 0.82 10.19
C SER A 472 -6.59 2.10 10.25
N ARG A 473 -6.00 3.35 10.12
CA ARG A 473 -4.58 3.52 9.78
C ARG A 473 -3.70 3.78 11.01
N LYS A 474 -4.20 4.45 12.04
CA LYS A 474 -3.47 4.69 13.30
C LYS A 474 -4.44 4.76 14.49
N TYR A 475 -4.04 4.17 15.59
CA TYR A 475 -4.87 4.08 16.80
C TYR A 475 -5.36 5.45 17.30
N SER A 476 -4.53 6.48 17.24
CA SER A 476 -4.90 7.84 17.66
C SER A 476 -6.04 8.49 16.87
N GLU A 477 -6.54 7.88 15.81
CA GLU A 477 -7.73 8.33 15.06
C GLU A 477 -8.98 7.51 15.40
N MET A 478 -8.80 6.29 15.94
CA MET A 478 -9.87 5.32 16.12
C MET A 478 -10.81 5.70 17.28
N LYS A 479 -12.09 5.50 17.12
CA LYS A 479 -13.04 5.49 18.22
C LYS A 479 -13.00 4.13 18.90
N LEU A 480 -12.99 4.11 20.25
CA LEU A 480 -12.90 2.86 21.00
C LEU A 480 -14.03 1.88 20.67
N ALA A 481 -15.24 2.37 20.42
CA ALA A 481 -16.35 1.52 20.02
C ALA A 481 -16.09 0.77 18.70
N ASN A 482 -15.53 1.46 17.69
CA ASN A 482 -15.18 0.88 16.40
C ASN A 482 -14.00 -0.09 16.55
N PHE A 483 -12.95 0.31 17.26
CA PHE A 483 -11.79 -0.53 17.53
C PHE A 483 -12.18 -1.84 18.22
N ARG A 484 -12.99 -1.76 19.30
CA ARG A 484 -13.43 -2.92 20.09
C ARG A 484 -14.36 -3.86 19.33
N SER A 485 -15.05 -3.38 18.31
CA SER A 485 -15.94 -4.21 17.50
C SER A 485 -15.19 -5.29 16.70
N ALA A 486 -13.92 -5.07 16.38
CA ALA A 486 -13.08 -6.09 15.75
C ALA A 486 -12.98 -7.36 16.61
N ARG A 487 -12.89 -7.24 17.95
CA ARG A 487 -12.90 -8.37 18.86
C ARG A 487 -14.19 -9.18 18.79
N THR A 488 -15.33 -8.54 18.56
CA THR A 488 -16.61 -9.23 18.40
C THR A 488 -16.55 -10.19 17.20
N ALA A 489 -16.02 -9.73 16.08
CA ALA A 489 -15.79 -10.59 14.91
C ALA A 489 -14.79 -11.72 15.20
N LEU A 490 -13.68 -11.42 15.89
CA LEU A 490 -12.67 -12.43 16.25
C LEU A 490 -13.25 -13.53 17.15
N LYS A 491 -14.12 -13.18 18.11
CA LYS A 491 -14.83 -14.16 18.95
C LYS A 491 -15.78 -15.03 18.12
N GLU A 492 -16.52 -14.44 17.21
CA GLU A 492 -17.43 -15.17 16.31
C GLU A 492 -16.68 -16.17 15.44
N LEU A 493 -15.43 -15.85 15.05
CA LEU A 493 -14.53 -16.71 14.29
C LEU A 493 -13.74 -17.72 15.18
N GLY A 494 -13.85 -17.66 16.50
CA GLY A 494 -13.08 -18.51 17.42
C GLY A 494 -11.58 -18.21 17.44
N LEU A 495 -11.18 -16.96 17.18
CA LEU A 495 -9.79 -16.51 17.10
C LEU A 495 -9.28 -15.79 18.36
N THR A 496 -10.12 -15.63 19.37
CA THR A 496 -9.78 -15.03 20.70
C THR A 496 -10.20 -15.95 21.83
#